data_58a7e70a84d639ce49e09e7f3134ae0f
#
_entry.id   58a7e70a84d639ce49e09e7f3134ae0f
#
_cell.length_a   1.000
_cell.length_b   1.000
_cell.length_c   1.000
_cell.angle_alpha   90.00
_cell.angle_beta   90.00
_cell.angle_gamma   90.00
#
_symmetry.space_group_name_H-M   'P 1'
#
loop_
_entity.id
_entity.type
_entity.pdbx_description
1 polymer ?
#
loop_
_entity_poly.entity_id
_entity_poly.type
_entity_poly.pdbx_seq_one_letter_code
_entity_poly.pdbx_strand_id
1 'polypeptide(L)'
;DSPIEEIYSNDSISNLGADRDAIFMVEAREGYYFIDDLFGKTIEELSQDKSFKIKHKIMAAHGYLPTKDNYKTFFIASGKGIKSGIVLENGKLINHGPTIAKILGIDLKDADGMAEEKILDI
;
A
#
# COMPACT_ATOMS: atom_id res chain seq x y z
N ASP A 1 3.23 21.59 13.29
CA ASP A 1 2.12 20.87 12.61
C ASP A 1 2.01 19.46 13.20
N SER A 2 0.78 18.93 13.29
CA SER A 2 0.54 17.57 13.76
C SER A 2 1.09 16.55 12.78
N PRO A 3 1.78 15.47 13.22
CA PRO A 3 2.13 14.34 12.36
C PRO A 3 0.93 13.48 11.97
N ILE A 4 -0.20 13.64 12.66
CA ILE A 4 -1.45 12.96 12.38
C ILE A 4 -2.26 13.79 11.39
N GLU A 5 -2.68 13.17 10.31
CA GLU A 5 -3.57 13.74 9.31
C GLU A 5 -5.03 13.50 9.67
N GLU A 6 -5.36 12.25 9.98
CA GLU A 6 -6.72 11.85 10.31
C GLU A 6 -6.76 10.68 11.30
N ILE A 7 -7.88 10.60 12.02
CA ILE A 7 -8.17 9.48 12.93
C ILE A 7 -9.53 8.91 12.52
N TYR A 8 -9.53 7.64 12.19
CA TYR A 8 -10.72 6.86 11.82
C TYR A 8 -11.19 6.03 13.00
N SER A 9 -12.50 5.84 13.11
CA SER A 9 -13.10 5.00 14.15
C SER A 9 -14.29 4.20 13.60
N ASN A 10 -14.62 3.11 14.27
CA ASN A 10 -15.80 2.27 14.00
C ASN A 10 -16.00 1.91 12.51
N ASP A 11 -17.14 2.29 11.96
CA ASP A 11 -17.54 1.92 10.57
C ASP A 11 -16.57 2.43 9.51
N SER A 12 -15.90 3.56 9.77
CA SER A 12 -14.90 4.11 8.84
C SER A 12 -13.72 3.17 8.65
N ILE A 13 -13.28 2.50 9.72
CA ILE A 13 -12.17 1.52 9.69
C ILE A 13 -12.55 0.32 8.82
N SER A 14 -13.75 -0.22 9.02
CA SER A 14 -14.26 -1.35 8.25
C SER A 14 -14.39 -1.04 6.75
N ASN A 15 -14.84 0.16 6.41
CA ASN A 15 -14.96 0.62 5.03
C ASN A 15 -13.60 0.77 4.32
N LEU A 16 -12.53 0.98 5.08
CA LEU A 16 -11.16 1.00 4.58
C LEU A 16 -10.51 -0.40 4.48
N GLY A 17 -11.25 -1.45 4.85
CA GLY A 17 -10.76 -2.83 4.84
C GLY A 17 -9.79 -3.16 5.98
N ALA A 18 -9.72 -2.30 7.02
CA ALA A 18 -8.88 -2.53 8.19
C ALA A 18 -9.61 -3.38 9.25
N ASP A 19 -8.89 -3.77 10.29
CA ASP A 19 -9.38 -4.64 11.35
C ASP A 19 -10.60 -4.01 12.06
N ARG A 20 -11.72 -4.74 12.07
CA ARG A 20 -13.00 -4.30 12.66
C ARG A 20 -12.94 -4.19 14.18
N ASP A 21 -12.00 -4.90 14.82
CA ASP A 21 -11.84 -4.88 16.27
C ASP A 21 -10.92 -3.72 16.73
N ALA A 22 -10.35 -2.97 15.79
CA ALA A 22 -9.58 -1.78 16.10
C ALA A 22 -10.49 -0.67 16.65
N ILE A 23 -10.08 -0.08 17.77
CA ILE A 23 -10.80 1.04 18.39
C ILE A 23 -10.69 2.31 17.53
N PHE A 24 -9.52 2.54 16.96
CA PHE A 24 -9.25 3.63 16.02
C PHE A 24 -8.08 3.25 15.10
N MET A 25 -8.01 3.91 13.96
CA MET A 25 -6.89 3.87 13.02
C MET A 25 -6.39 5.29 12.79
N VAL A 26 -5.08 5.45 12.72
CA VAL A 26 -4.44 6.75 12.56
C VAL A 26 -3.73 6.81 11.22
N GLU A 27 -4.03 7.84 10.44
CA GLU A 27 -3.32 8.14 9.21
C GLU A 27 -2.23 9.18 9.47
N ALA A 28 -1.01 8.86 9.07
CA ALA A 28 0.09 9.80 9.17
C ALA A 28 0.02 10.86 8.06
N ARG A 29 0.34 12.10 8.41
CA ARG A 29 0.56 13.16 7.42
C ARG A 29 1.74 12.81 6.52
N GLU A 30 1.70 13.20 5.27
CA GLU A 30 2.81 13.01 4.33
C GLU A 30 4.14 13.51 4.91
N GLY A 31 5.17 12.67 4.80
CA GLY A 31 6.49 12.92 5.39
C GLY A 31 6.66 12.35 6.80
N TYR A 32 5.62 11.80 7.40
CA TYR A 32 5.68 11.13 8.71
C TYR A 32 5.35 9.64 8.59
N TYR A 33 5.87 8.84 9.51
CA TYR A 33 5.45 7.46 9.70
C TYR A 33 5.51 7.09 11.18
N PHE A 34 4.75 6.09 11.59
CA PHE A 34 4.72 5.60 12.97
C PHE A 34 5.74 4.49 13.18
N ILE A 35 6.27 4.41 14.39
CA ILE A 35 7.15 3.33 14.84
C ILE A 35 6.64 2.78 16.18
N ASP A 36 6.91 1.51 16.43
CA ASP A 36 6.57 0.81 17.67
C ASP A 36 7.69 1.00 18.71
N ASP A 37 7.93 2.23 19.10
CA ASP A 37 8.91 2.54 20.15
C ASP A 37 8.19 3.24 21.32
N LEU A 38 8.29 2.64 22.49
CA LEU A 38 7.71 3.19 23.73
C LEU A 38 8.63 4.21 24.41
N PHE A 39 9.86 4.33 23.96
CA PHE A 39 10.88 5.19 24.56
C PHE A 39 11.45 6.14 23.53
N GLY A 40 11.66 7.38 23.94
CA GLY A 40 12.23 8.39 23.06
C GLY A 40 11.37 9.63 22.93
N LYS A 41 11.61 10.41 21.89
CA LYS A 41 10.82 11.58 21.56
C LYS A 41 9.52 11.17 20.87
N THR A 42 8.45 11.89 21.16
CA THR A 42 7.16 11.68 20.48
C THR A 42 7.25 11.91 18.97
N ILE A 43 8.11 12.84 18.55
CA ILE A 43 8.42 13.12 17.15
C ILE A 43 9.93 13.23 17.03
N GLU A 44 10.51 12.50 16.10
CA GLU A 44 11.94 12.56 15.80
C GLU A 44 12.14 12.78 14.29
N GLU A 45 12.97 13.76 13.95
CA GLU A 45 13.31 14.03 12.56
C GLU A 45 14.35 13.02 12.07
N LEU A 46 14.12 12.44 10.88
CA LEU A 46 15.08 11.55 10.24
C LEU A 46 16.27 12.34 9.70
N SER A 47 17.46 12.00 10.16
CA SER A 47 18.70 12.63 9.73
C SER A 47 19.46 11.73 8.75
N GLN A 48 20.16 12.36 7.81
CA GLN A 48 21.13 11.69 6.93
C GLN A 48 22.48 11.42 7.60
N ASP A 49 22.65 11.86 8.83
CA ASP A 49 23.86 11.60 9.60
C ASP A 49 24.12 10.10 9.82
N LYS A 50 25.39 9.69 9.76
CA LYS A 50 25.74 8.27 9.93
C LYS A 50 25.43 7.74 11.32
N SER A 51 25.57 8.58 12.36
CA SER A 51 25.26 8.19 13.74
C SER A 51 23.77 7.91 13.91
N PHE A 52 22.93 8.70 13.28
CA PHE A 52 21.49 8.49 13.24
C PHE A 52 21.13 7.17 12.53
N LYS A 53 21.73 6.90 11.36
CA LYS A 53 21.49 5.66 10.59
C LYS A 53 21.88 4.39 11.36
N ILE A 54 22.88 4.46 12.22
CA ILE A 54 23.27 3.33 13.09
C ILE A 54 22.20 3.06 14.14
N LYS A 55 21.63 4.11 14.72
CA LYS A 55 20.59 4.04 15.75
C LYS A 55 19.25 3.62 15.15
N HIS A 56 18.88 4.21 14.01
CA HIS A 56 17.59 4.00 13.35
C HIS A 56 17.78 3.23 12.05
N LYS A 57 17.42 1.94 12.04
CA LYS A 57 17.60 1.06 10.88
C LYS A 57 16.61 1.36 9.75
N ILE A 58 15.47 1.97 10.08
CA ILE A 58 14.37 2.25 9.13
C ILE A 58 14.43 3.71 8.75
N MET A 59 14.73 3.99 7.49
CA MET A 59 14.80 5.35 6.93
C MET A 59 13.62 5.65 6.00
N ALA A 60 12.79 4.68 5.73
CA ALA A 60 11.56 4.79 4.97
C ALA A 60 10.58 3.72 5.41
N ALA A 61 9.31 4.00 5.33
CA ALA A 61 8.25 3.08 5.69
C ALA A 61 7.15 3.07 4.62
N HIS A 62 6.23 2.14 4.76
CA HIS A 62 4.99 2.05 3.99
C HIS A 62 3.82 2.11 4.96
N GLY A 63 2.59 2.17 4.44
CA GLY A 63 1.38 2.06 5.27
C GLY A 63 0.43 3.23 5.16
N TYR A 64 0.70 4.22 4.31
CA TYR A 64 -0.29 5.25 3.99
C TYR A 64 -1.52 4.67 3.30
N LEU A 65 -2.64 5.32 3.45
CA LEU A 65 -3.83 5.01 2.68
C LEU A 65 -3.57 5.14 1.18
N PRO A 66 -4.14 4.24 0.35
CA PRO A 66 -3.93 4.23 -1.09
C PRO A 66 -4.57 5.42 -1.81
N THR A 67 -5.32 6.25 -1.09
CA THR A 67 -5.95 7.48 -1.60
C THR A 67 -4.98 8.65 -1.73
N LYS A 68 -3.79 8.57 -1.13
CA LYS A 68 -2.78 9.62 -1.28
C LYS A 68 -2.19 9.63 -2.69
N ASP A 69 -2.16 10.79 -3.33
CA ASP A 69 -1.70 10.94 -4.73
C ASP A 69 -0.26 10.51 -4.94
N ASN A 70 0.60 10.72 -3.94
CA ASN A 70 2.03 10.37 -3.99
C ASN A 70 2.32 8.92 -3.54
N TYR A 71 1.28 8.14 -3.22
CA TYR A 71 1.43 6.77 -2.72
C TYR A 71 1.01 5.74 -3.76
N LYS A 72 1.33 5.98 -5.01
CA LYS A 72 1.08 5.06 -6.12
C LYS A 72 2.22 4.08 -6.29
N THR A 73 1.87 2.84 -6.62
CA THR A 73 2.82 1.79 -6.98
C THR A 73 2.91 1.65 -8.50
N PHE A 74 3.86 0.86 -8.95
CA PHE A 74 3.96 0.47 -10.36
C PHE A 74 3.78 -1.04 -10.50
N PHE A 75 3.37 -1.47 -11.69
CA PHE A 75 3.22 -2.88 -12.06
C PHE A 75 3.92 -3.13 -13.38
N ILE A 76 4.72 -4.18 -13.45
CA ILE A 76 5.35 -4.65 -14.67
C ILE A 76 5.08 -6.14 -14.79
N ALA A 77 4.60 -6.59 -15.95
CA ALA A 77 4.39 -7.99 -16.25
C ALA A 77 4.98 -8.34 -17.61
N SER A 78 5.60 -9.52 -17.71
CA SER A 78 6.09 -10.08 -18.97
C SER A 78 6.09 -11.60 -18.91
N GLY A 79 6.02 -12.24 -20.07
CA GLY A 79 6.07 -13.69 -20.21
C GLY A 79 4.87 -14.27 -20.95
N LYS A 80 4.75 -15.60 -20.89
CA LYS A 80 3.65 -16.31 -21.55
C LYS A 80 2.29 -15.85 -21.01
N GLY A 81 1.36 -15.55 -21.90
CA GLY A 81 0.03 -15.08 -21.54
C GLY A 81 -0.06 -13.56 -21.31
N ILE A 82 1.05 -12.82 -21.45
CA ILE A 82 1.08 -11.36 -21.35
C ILE A 82 1.39 -10.73 -22.71
N LYS A 83 0.53 -9.81 -23.14
CA LYS A 83 0.75 -9.01 -24.35
C LYS A 83 1.94 -8.07 -24.18
N SER A 84 2.75 -7.98 -25.23
CA SER A 84 3.86 -7.03 -25.26
C SER A 84 3.39 -5.60 -25.59
N GLY A 85 4.07 -4.59 -25.03
CA GLY A 85 3.88 -3.18 -25.38
C GLY A 85 2.57 -2.56 -24.89
N ILE A 86 1.85 -3.20 -23.99
CA ILE A 86 0.64 -2.62 -23.38
C ILE A 86 1.01 -1.75 -22.18
N VAL A 87 0.40 -0.58 -22.10
CA VAL A 87 0.48 0.33 -20.94
C VAL A 87 -0.90 0.41 -20.29
N LEU A 88 -0.93 0.19 -18.99
CA LEU A 88 -2.09 0.42 -18.13
C LEU A 88 -1.93 1.76 -17.43
N GLU A 89 -2.78 2.73 -17.73
CA GLU A 89 -2.70 4.06 -17.12
C GLU A 89 -3.25 4.10 -15.69
N ASN A 90 -4.22 3.22 -15.37
CA ASN A 90 -4.95 3.21 -14.09
C ASN A 90 -5.13 1.78 -13.56
N GLY A 91 -4.05 1.05 -13.37
CA GLY A 91 -4.09 -0.28 -12.75
C GLY A 91 -4.47 -0.20 -11.28
N LYS A 92 -5.15 -1.24 -10.78
CA LYS A 92 -5.49 -1.39 -9.36
C LYS A 92 -4.75 -2.60 -8.78
N LEU A 93 -4.15 -2.44 -7.59
CA LEU A 93 -3.43 -3.52 -6.92
C LEU A 93 -4.33 -4.76 -6.69
N ILE A 94 -5.59 -4.56 -6.36
CA ILE A 94 -6.59 -5.62 -6.16
C ILE A 94 -6.83 -6.48 -7.42
N ASN A 95 -6.48 -5.98 -8.60
CA ASN A 95 -6.63 -6.70 -9.87
C ASN A 95 -5.49 -7.69 -10.14
N HIS A 96 -4.37 -7.60 -9.41
CA HIS A 96 -3.21 -8.47 -9.66
C HIS A 96 -3.52 -9.94 -9.37
N GLY A 97 -4.19 -10.23 -8.23
CA GLY A 97 -4.61 -11.59 -7.87
C GLY A 97 -5.50 -12.24 -8.95
N PRO A 98 -6.63 -11.63 -9.32
CA PRO A 98 -7.49 -12.11 -10.40
C PRO A 98 -6.77 -12.27 -11.75
N THR A 99 -5.86 -11.35 -12.09
CA THR A 99 -5.05 -11.43 -13.33
C THR A 99 -4.16 -12.66 -13.34
N ILE A 100 -3.44 -12.90 -12.24
CA ILE A 100 -2.58 -14.09 -12.08
C ILE A 100 -3.42 -15.37 -12.10
N ALA A 101 -4.53 -15.40 -11.37
CA ALA A 101 -5.43 -16.55 -11.34
C ALA A 101 -5.92 -16.91 -12.76
N LYS A 102 -6.28 -15.91 -13.55
CA LYS A 102 -6.70 -16.12 -14.94
C LYS A 102 -5.60 -16.68 -15.82
N ILE A 103 -4.36 -16.19 -15.70
CA ILE A 103 -3.20 -16.74 -16.43
C ILE A 103 -2.98 -18.22 -16.06
N LEU A 104 -3.20 -18.58 -14.81
CA LEU A 104 -3.04 -19.94 -14.29
C LEU A 104 -4.26 -20.85 -14.55
N GLY A 105 -5.36 -20.32 -15.09
CA GLY A 105 -6.60 -21.06 -15.28
C GLY A 105 -7.31 -21.38 -13.97
N ILE A 106 -7.09 -20.58 -12.92
CA ILE A 106 -7.69 -20.74 -11.59
C ILE A 106 -8.95 -19.86 -11.50
N ASP A 107 -10.05 -20.44 -11.04
CA ASP A 107 -11.28 -19.68 -10.73
C ASP A 107 -11.18 -19.05 -9.34
N LEU A 108 -11.02 -17.73 -9.30
CA LEU A 108 -10.92 -16.93 -8.08
C LEU A 108 -12.27 -16.23 -7.81
N LYS A 109 -13.17 -16.89 -7.08
CA LYS A 109 -14.59 -16.48 -6.94
C LYS A 109 -14.82 -15.27 -6.04
N ASP A 110 -13.99 -15.13 -5.00
CA ASP A 110 -14.22 -14.14 -3.91
C ASP A 110 -13.22 -12.97 -3.98
N ALA A 111 -12.84 -12.56 -5.18
CA ALA A 111 -11.94 -11.44 -5.37
C ALA A 111 -12.70 -10.12 -5.50
N ASP A 112 -12.26 -9.09 -4.77
CA ASP A 112 -12.79 -7.72 -4.90
C ASP A 112 -12.37 -7.03 -6.20
N GLY A 113 -11.31 -7.53 -6.85
CA GLY A 113 -10.78 -7.03 -8.11
C GLY A 113 -11.22 -7.87 -9.32
N MET A 114 -10.81 -7.41 -10.49
CA MET A 114 -11.04 -8.09 -11.78
C MET A 114 -9.71 -8.30 -12.52
N ALA A 115 -9.66 -9.34 -13.36
CA ALA A 115 -8.48 -9.55 -14.22
C ALA A 115 -8.30 -8.38 -15.20
N GLU A 116 -7.05 -7.97 -15.39
CA GLU A 116 -6.65 -6.95 -16.36
C GLU A 116 -6.60 -7.55 -17.77
N GLU A 117 -7.77 -7.82 -18.36
CA GLU A 117 -7.95 -8.48 -19.66
C GLU A 117 -7.15 -7.81 -20.78
N LYS A 118 -6.95 -6.49 -20.68
CA LYS A 118 -6.23 -5.71 -21.69
C LYS A 118 -4.81 -6.19 -21.92
N ILE A 119 -4.16 -6.71 -20.87
CA ILE A 119 -2.76 -7.18 -20.94
C ILE A 119 -2.64 -8.66 -21.22
N LEU A 120 -3.75 -9.42 -21.22
CA LEU A 120 -3.72 -10.88 -21.36
C LEU A 120 -3.76 -11.33 -22.82
N ASP A 121 -2.96 -12.35 -23.11
CA ASP A 121 -2.86 -13.07 -24.40
C ASP A 121 -3.06 -14.58 -24.17
N ILE A 122 -4.29 -14.92 -23.69
CA ILE A 122 -4.69 -16.28 -23.33
C ILE A 122 -6.08 -16.57 -23.85
#